data_225397d0af4c28f205d9ba60af1032f4
#
_entry.id   225397d0af4c28f205d9ba60af1032f4
#
_cell.length_a   1.000
_cell.length_b   1.000
_cell.length_c   1.000
_cell.angle_alpha   90.00
_cell.angle_beta   90.00
_cell.angle_gamma   90.00
#
_symmetry.space_group_name_H-M   'P 1'
#
loop_
_entity.id
_entity.type
_entity.pdbx_description
1 polymer ?
#
loop_
_entity_poly.entity_id
_entity_poly.type
_entity_poly.pdbx_seq_one_letter_code
_entity_poly.pdbx_strand_id
1 'polypeptide(L)'
;MNILVLGAGTFGTAIANELSVNTENNVILFSRSQQKVEEINTFQTNKIFFPNKQLNNNVKATNRKKDIKETDIIFIALPSSVIKQFFSDIKEYLPNNVLIVNLSKGIFKRGRTIIDYLKDSLDKEENKKTNQNT
;
A
#
# COMPACT_ATOMS: atom_id res chain seq x y z
N MET A 1 12.14 -3.59 1.61
CA MET A 1 10.92 -3.81 2.39
C MET A 1 9.76 -4.14 1.46
N ASN A 2 8.98 -5.14 1.79
CA ASN A 2 7.81 -5.53 1.01
C ASN A 2 6.58 -4.76 1.51
N ILE A 3 6.06 -3.90 0.66
CA ILE A 3 4.96 -3.00 0.99
C ILE A 3 3.75 -3.33 0.13
N LEU A 4 2.61 -3.50 0.79
CA LEU A 4 1.33 -3.69 0.11
C LEU A 4 0.45 -2.47 0.37
N VAL A 5 -0.12 -1.91 -0.69
CA VAL A 5 -1.10 -0.85 -0.59
C VAL A 5 -2.45 -1.41 -1.01
N LEU A 6 -3.41 -1.42 -0.10
CA LEU A 6 -4.76 -1.91 -0.36
C LEU A 6 -5.62 -0.78 -0.90
N GLY A 7 -6.00 -0.91 -2.16
CA GLY A 7 -6.86 0.07 -2.83
C GLY A 7 -6.12 0.86 -3.90
N ALA A 8 -6.49 0.64 -5.16
CA ALA A 8 -5.90 1.31 -6.32
C ALA A 8 -6.76 2.48 -6.81
N GLY A 9 -7.26 3.29 -5.88
CA GLY A 9 -7.91 4.56 -6.18
C GLY A 9 -6.88 5.68 -6.28
N THR A 10 -7.36 6.93 -6.21
CA THR A 10 -6.49 8.10 -6.27
C THR A 10 -5.42 8.08 -5.20
N PHE A 11 -5.84 7.85 -3.96
CA PHE A 11 -4.97 7.93 -2.80
C PHE A 11 -3.97 6.78 -2.74
N GLY A 12 -4.45 5.55 -2.90
CA GLY A 12 -3.58 4.37 -2.84
C GLY A 12 -2.56 4.36 -3.96
N THR A 13 -2.95 4.77 -5.16
CA THR A 13 -2.02 4.85 -6.30
C THR A 13 -0.93 5.89 -6.05
N ALA A 14 -1.30 7.06 -5.53
CA ALA A 14 -0.32 8.12 -5.23
C ALA A 14 0.68 7.66 -4.17
N ILE A 15 0.20 7.00 -3.12
CA ILE A 15 1.05 6.48 -2.05
C ILE A 15 2.01 5.41 -2.59
N ALA A 16 1.50 4.46 -3.35
CA ALA A 16 2.33 3.40 -3.91
C ALA A 16 3.42 3.99 -4.81
N ASN A 17 3.07 4.95 -5.62
CA ASN A 17 4.03 5.61 -6.50
C ASN A 17 5.12 6.32 -5.69
N GLU A 18 4.75 7.04 -4.65
CA GLU A 18 5.70 7.74 -3.78
C GLU A 18 6.62 6.77 -3.03
N LEU A 19 6.08 5.70 -2.47
CA LEU A 19 6.87 4.70 -1.76
C LEU A 19 7.84 3.96 -2.69
N SER A 20 7.51 3.85 -3.96
CA SER A 20 8.35 3.18 -4.95
C SER A 20 9.54 4.01 -5.42
N VAL A 21 9.61 5.28 -5.05
CA VAL A 21 10.79 6.14 -5.32
C VAL A 21 12.04 5.53 -4.71
N ASN A 22 11.93 4.96 -3.52
CA ASN A 22 13.01 4.16 -2.96
C ASN A 22 12.99 2.77 -3.62
N THR A 23 13.96 2.51 -4.48
CA THR A 23 14.05 1.28 -5.26
C THR A 23 14.30 0.02 -4.42
N GLU A 24 14.68 0.17 -3.15
CA GLU A 24 14.79 -0.96 -2.23
C GLU A 24 13.44 -1.45 -1.75
N ASN A 25 12.38 -0.64 -1.91
CA ASN A 25 11.03 -1.05 -1.60
C ASN A 25 10.44 -1.85 -2.75
N ASN A 26 9.81 -2.96 -2.39
CA ASN A 26 9.00 -3.75 -3.31
C ASN A 26 7.54 -3.39 -3.04
N VAL A 27 6.96 -2.55 -3.90
CA VAL A 27 5.64 -1.96 -3.69
C VAL A 27 4.61 -2.63 -4.59
N ILE A 28 3.57 -3.16 -3.98
CA ILE A 28 2.47 -3.82 -4.69
C ILE A 28 1.16 -3.13 -4.33
N LEU A 29 0.41 -2.72 -5.36
CA LEU A 29 -0.96 -2.23 -5.23
C LEU A 29 -1.93 -3.40 -5.34
N PHE A 30 -2.77 -3.58 -4.33
CA PHE A 30 -3.83 -4.59 -4.39
C PHE A 30 -5.12 -3.96 -4.88
N SER A 31 -5.68 -4.53 -5.95
CA SER A 31 -6.96 -4.11 -6.51
C SER A 31 -7.79 -5.33 -6.85
N ARG A 32 -9.09 -5.26 -6.62
CA ARG A 32 -10.02 -6.30 -7.07
C ARG A 32 -10.30 -6.23 -8.57
N SER A 33 -9.95 -5.12 -9.21
CA SER A 33 -10.19 -4.91 -10.63
C SER A 33 -9.08 -5.53 -11.46
N GLN A 34 -9.40 -6.60 -12.16
CA GLN A 34 -8.47 -7.24 -13.09
C GLN A 34 -7.97 -6.25 -14.14
N GLN A 35 -8.86 -5.39 -14.61
CA GLN A 35 -8.52 -4.37 -15.62
C GLN A 35 -7.48 -3.38 -15.12
N LYS A 36 -7.61 -2.91 -13.87
CA LYS A 36 -6.61 -2.01 -13.27
C LYS A 36 -5.28 -2.71 -13.06
N VAL A 37 -5.31 -3.95 -12.61
CA VAL A 37 -4.09 -4.75 -12.41
C VAL A 37 -3.32 -4.88 -13.74
N GLU A 38 -4.01 -5.20 -14.81
CA GLU A 38 -3.41 -5.31 -16.14
C GLU A 38 -2.85 -3.98 -16.63
N GLU A 39 -3.60 -2.90 -16.45
CA GLU A 39 -3.16 -1.57 -16.85
C GLU A 39 -1.87 -1.17 -16.13
N ILE A 40 -1.84 -1.31 -14.82
CA ILE A 40 -0.68 -0.93 -14.01
C ILE A 40 0.55 -1.77 -14.38
N ASN A 41 0.39 -3.08 -14.51
CA ASN A 41 1.50 -3.98 -14.78
C ASN A 41 2.02 -3.86 -16.21
N THR A 42 1.16 -3.55 -17.17
CA THR A 42 1.54 -3.48 -18.60
C THR A 42 2.02 -2.10 -18.98
N PHE A 43 1.31 -1.05 -18.57
CA PHE A 43 1.56 0.31 -19.02
C PHE A 43 2.09 1.24 -17.93
N GLN A 44 2.12 0.82 -16.68
CA GLN A 44 2.46 1.65 -15.52
C GLN A 44 1.63 2.93 -15.45
N THR A 45 0.32 2.78 -15.71
CA THR A 45 -0.64 3.87 -15.64
C THR A 45 -1.87 3.45 -14.86
N ASN A 46 -2.59 4.44 -14.33
CA ASN A 46 -3.92 4.27 -13.75
C ASN A 46 -4.75 5.49 -14.19
N LYS A 47 -5.16 5.48 -15.46
CA LYS A 47 -5.66 6.67 -16.17
C LYS A 47 -6.99 7.19 -15.65
N ILE A 48 -7.82 6.34 -15.05
CA ILE A 48 -9.08 6.80 -14.45
C ILE A 48 -8.81 7.87 -13.39
N PHE A 49 -7.75 7.71 -12.61
CA PHE A 49 -7.42 8.63 -11.52
C PHE A 49 -6.31 9.61 -11.89
N PHE A 50 -5.40 9.20 -12.76
CA PHE A 50 -4.24 10.00 -13.19
C PHE A 50 -4.11 9.95 -14.70
N PRO A 51 -4.93 10.72 -15.45
CA PRO A 51 -5.00 10.60 -16.92
C PRO A 51 -3.69 10.88 -17.65
N ASN A 52 -2.85 11.74 -17.07
CA ASN A 52 -1.64 12.22 -17.75
C ASN A 52 -0.36 11.83 -17.02
N LYS A 53 -0.43 10.87 -16.10
CA LYS A 53 0.73 10.50 -15.29
C LYS A 53 1.12 9.04 -15.52
N GLN A 54 2.42 8.82 -15.68
CA GLN A 54 2.99 7.49 -15.66
C GLN A 54 3.56 7.20 -14.28
N LEU A 55 3.26 6.02 -13.76
CA LEU A 55 3.76 5.56 -12.47
C LEU A 55 5.21 5.08 -12.61
N ASN A 56 5.92 5.01 -11.48
CA ASN A 56 7.28 4.48 -11.46
C ASN A 56 7.27 3.00 -11.89
N ASN A 57 8.34 2.57 -12.54
CA ASN A 57 8.45 1.24 -13.13
C ASN A 57 8.36 0.11 -12.11
N ASN A 58 8.71 0.38 -10.87
CA ASN A 58 8.71 -0.62 -9.80
C ASN A 58 7.40 -0.70 -9.02
N VAL A 59 6.37 0.04 -9.43
CA VAL A 59 5.01 -0.17 -8.91
C VAL A 59 4.39 -1.34 -9.65
N LYS A 60 3.97 -2.35 -8.91
CA LYS A 60 3.27 -3.52 -9.44
C LYS A 60 1.91 -3.63 -8.82
N ALA A 61 1.00 -4.33 -9.48
CA ALA A 61 -0.35 -4.55 -8.97
C ALA A 61 -0.70 -6.02 -8.94
N THR A 62 -1.60 -6.40 -8.06
CA THR A 62 -2.09 -7.77 -7.96
C THR A 62 -3.55 -7.78 -7.49
N ASN A 63 -4.26 -8.84 -7.86
CA ASN A 63 -5.56 -9.17 -7.27
C ASN A 63 -5.52 -10.53 -6.55
N ARG A 64 -4.33 -11.11 -6.40
CA ARG A 64 -4.16 -12.43 -5.80
C ARG A 64 -3.90 -12.30 -4.31
N LYS A 65 -4.78 -12.86 -3.49
CA LYS A 65 -4.68 -12.78 -2.03
C LYS A 65 -3.40 -13.43 -1.48
N LYS A 66 -2.89 -14.46 -2.14
CA LYS A 66 -1.66 -15.12 -1.69
C LYS A 66 -0.43 -14.21 -1.73
N ASP A 67 -0.45 -13.15 -2.54
CA ASP A 67 0.65 -12.19 -2.59
C ASP A 67 0.76 -11.34 -1.32
N ILE A 68 -0.24 -11.39 -0.45
CA ILE A 68 -0.23 -10.68 0.83
C ILE A 68 0.72 -11.34 1.85
N LYS A 69 1.00 -12.63 1.70
CA LYS A 69 1.73 -13.43 2.70
C LYS A 69 3.16 -12.98 2.98
N GLU A 70 3.81 -12.34 2.03
CA GLU A 70 5.21 -11.91 2.16
C GLU A 70 5.38 -10.43 2.46
N THR A 71 4.33 -9.79 2.94
CA THR A 71 4.30 -8.35 3.16
C THR A 71 4.82 -8.00 4.55
N ASP A 72 5.66 -6.97 4.63
CA ASP A 72 6.16 -6.42 5.90
C ASP A 72 5.22 -5.36 6.46
N ILE A 73 4.64 -4.53 5.59
CA ILE A 73 3.76 -3.45 5.98
C ILE A 73 2.61 -3.31 4.97
N ILE A 74 1.42 -3.09 5.49
CA ILE A 74 0.21 -2.91 4.69
C ILE A 74 -0.37 -1.52 4.96
N PHE A 75 -0.49 -0.72 3.90
CA PHE A 75 -1.17 0.57 3.95
C PHE A 75 -2.60 0.40 3.43
N ILE A 76 -3.58 0.79 4.24
CA ILE A 76 -4.98 0.70 3.85
C ILE A 76 -5.42 2.03 3.25
N ALA A 77 -5.76 2.03 1.97
CA ALA A 77 -6.26 3.19 1.25
C ALA A 77 -7.63 2.90 0.63
N LEU A 78 -8.49 2.24 1.42
CA LEU A 78 -9.85 1.88 1.04
C LEU A 78 -10.85 2.79 1.74
N PRO A 79 -12.03 3.04 1.15
CA PRO A 79 -13.11 3.71 1.87
C PRO A 79 -13.46 2.95 3.15
N SER A 80 -13.73 3.68 4.23
CA SER A 80 -14.02 3.05 5.54
C SER A 80 -15.18 2.07 5.49
N SER A 81 -16.14 2.28 4.59
CA SER A 81 -17.29 1.41 4.43
C SER A 81 -16.94 0.00 3.94
N VAL A 82 -15.79 -0.21 3.29
CA VAL A 82 -15.42 -1.51 2.73
C VAL A 82 -14.28 -2.19 3.50
N ILE A 83 -13.65 -1.49 4.44
CA ILE A 83 -12.47 -2.01 5.15
C ILE A 83 -12.79 -3.30 5.91
N LYS A 84 -13.89 -3.33 6.65
CA LYS A 84 -14.24 -4.47 7.48
C LYS A 84 -14.44 -5.73 6.64
N GLN A 85 -15.17 -5.62 5.55
CA GLN A 85 -15.41 -6.75 4.65
C GLN A 85 -14.12 -7.20 4.00
N PHE A 86 -13.29 -6.25 3.55
CA PHE A 86 -12.03 -6.57 2.91
C PHE A 86 -11.09 -7.32 3.85
N PHE A 87 -10.97 -6.88 5.09
CA PHE A 87 -10.15 -7.58 6.09
C PHE A 87 -10.66 -8.97 6.39
N SER A 88 -11.98 -9.15 6.45
CA SER A 88 -12.55 -10.48 6.60
C SER A 88 -12.13 -11.41 5.47
N ASP A 89 -12.07 -10.89 4.24
CA ASP A 89 -11.71 -11.68 3.06
C ASP A 89 -10.22 -12.06 3.01
N ILE A 90 -9.34 -11.23 3.56
CA ILE A 90 -7.88 -11.43 3.46
C ILE A 90 -7.24 -11.94 4.76
N LYS A 91 -8.02 -12.05 5.83
CA LYS A 91 -7.54 -12.37 7.17
C LYS A 91 -6.58 -13.56 7.21
N GLU A 92 -6.91 -14.63 6.52
CA GLU A 92 -6.10 -15.86 6.51
C GLU A 92 -4.77 -15.73 5.76
N TYR A 93 -4.62 -14.67 4.96
CA TYR A 93 -3.39 -14.42 4.18
C TYR A 93 -2.45 -13.45 4.86
N LEU A 94 -2.84 -12.86 5.99
CA LEU A 94 -2.02 -11.86 6.68
C LEU A 94 -0.82 -12.52 7.35
N PRO A 95 0.39 -11.96 7.17
CA PRO A 95 1.56 -12.42 7.93
C PRO A 95 1.42 -12.14 9.42
N ASN A 96 2.08 -12.96 10.24
CA ASN A 96 1.97 -12.85 11.71
C ASN A 96 2.50 -11.53 12.27
N ASN A 97 3.52 -10.96 11.65
CA ASN A 97 4.19 -9.77 12.16
C ASN A 97 4.04 -8.57 11.22
N VAL A 98 2.96 -8.52 10.45
CA VAL A 98 2.75 -7.41 9.54
C VAL A 98 2.30 -6.17 10.30
N LEU A 99 2.88 -5.00 9.93
CA LEU A 99 2.39 -3.71 10.41
C LEU A 99 1.27 -3.24 9.49
N ILE A 100 0.16 -2.83 10.07
CA ILE A 100 -0.99 -2.31 9.33
C ILE A 100 -1.17 -0.83 9.63
N VAL A 101 -1.14 -0.01 8.58
CA VAL A 101 -1.32 1.45 8.68
C VAL A 101 -2.61 1.82 7.97
N ASN A 102 -3.59 2.30 8.72
CA ASN A 102 -4.88 2.70 8.15
C ASN A 102 -4.83 4.17 7.74
N LEU A 103 -4.71 4.40 6.44
CA LEU A 103 -4.66 5.74 5.85
C LEU A 103 -6.05 6.37 5.69
N SER A 104 -7.10 5.61 5.92
CA SER A 104 -8.48 6.09 5.78
C SER A 104 -8.92 6.96 6.95
N LYS A 105 -8.16 7.00 8.05
CA LYS A 105 -8.53 7.73 9.27
C LYS A 105 -7.49 8.76 9.67
N GLY A 106 -7.76 10.03 9.37
CA GLY A 106 -7.08 11.14 10.00
C GLY A 106 -5.61 11.32 9.65
N ILE A 107 -5.25 11.09 8.42
CA ILE A 107 -3.87 11.17 7.92
C ILE A 107 -3.28 12.57 8.09
N PHE A 108 -4.11 13.59 8.03
CA PHE A 108 -3.68 14.98 8.01
C PHE A 108 -3.78 15.63 9.39
N LYS A 109 -3.74 14.86 10.46
CA LYS A 109 -3.78 15.42 11.81
C LYS A 109 -2.57 16.33 12.03
N ARG A 110 -2.81 17.50 12.65
CA ARG A 110 -1.78 18.47 13.05
C ARG A 110 -0.99 19.07 11.89
N GLY A 111 -1.60 19.21 10.72
CA GLY A 111 -0.96 19.83 9.56
C GLY A 111 0.18 19.03 8.94
N ARG A 112 0.32 17.77 9.28
CA ARG A 112 1.34 16.90 8.71
C ARG A 112 0.95 16.48 7.31
N THR A 113 1.94 16.36 6.42
CA THR A 113 1.72 15.78 5.10
C THR A 113 1.60 14.27 5.20
N ILE A 114 0.99 13.67 4.19
CA ILE A 114 0.90 12.21 4.11
C ILE A 114 2.29 11.56 4.08
N ILE A 115 3.24 12.21 3.42
CA ILE A 115 4.62 11.71 3.34
C ILE A 115 5.26 11.68 4.72
N ASP A 116 5.06 12.73 5.51
CA ASP A 116 5.56 12.78 6.88
C ASP A 116 4.99 11.65 7.72
N TYR A 117 3.69 11.42 7.59
CA TYR A 117 3.01 10.33 8.30
C TYR A 117 3.60 8.98 7.90
N LEU A 118 3.79 8.75 6.62
CA LEU A 118 4.34 7.49 6.10
C LEU A 118 5.76 7.26 6.59
N LYS A 119 6.60 8.30 6.56
CA LYS A 119 7.97 8.20 7.06
C LYS A 119 8.00 7.83 8.54
N ASP A 120 7.20 8.50 9.36
CA ASP A 120 7.14 8.19 10.79
C ASP A 120 6.66 6.76 11.04
N SER A 121 5.70 6.29 10.27
CA SER A 121 5.18 4.93 10.43
C SER A 121 6.23 3.89 10.07
N LEU A 122 7.02 4.12 9.03
CA LEU A 122 8.11 3.24 8.63
C LEU A 122 9.24 3.27 9.67
N ASP A 123 9.60 4.44 10.17
CA ASP A 123 10.62 4.58 11.22
C ASP A 123 10.22 3.85 12.49
N LYS A 124 8.97 3.94 12.89
CA LYS A 124 8.45 3.21 14.06
C LYS A 124 8.53 1.70 13.85
N GLU A 125 8.24 1.22 12.64
CA GLU A 125 8.35 -0.21 12.33
C GLU A 125 9.79 -0.69 12.42
N GLU A 126 10.75 0.05 11.88
CA GLU A 126 12.16 -0.29 11.98
C GLU A 126 12.62 -0.36 13.43
N ASN A 127 12.25 0.62 14.24
CA ASN A 127 12.57 0.63 15.66
C ASN A 127 11.95 -0.57 16.38
N LYS A 128 10.73 -0.93 16.06
CA LYS A 128 10.06 -2.07 16.64
C LYS A 128 10.75 -3.39 16.27
N LYS A 129 11.14 -3.55 15.01
CA LYS A 129 11.87 -4.73 14.55
C LYS A 129 13.23 -4.83 15.25
N THR A 130 13.95 -3.73 15.37
CA THR A 130 15.23 -3.67 16.06
C THR A 130 15.06 -4.08 17.53
N ASN A 131 14.05 -3.58 18.21
CA ASN A 131 13.79 -3.91 19.61
C ASN A 131 13.38 -5.37 19.80
N GLN A 132 12.70 -5.98 18.82
CA GLN A 132 12.35 -7.40 18.87
C GLN A 132 13.52 -8.33 18.64
N ASN A 133 14.57 -7.87 17.97
CA ASN A 133 15.75 -8.65 17.66
C ASN A 133 16.81 -8.57 18.76
N THR A 134 16.58 -7.79 19.78
CA THR A 134 17.44 -7.71 20.95
C THR A 134 16.84 -8.46 22.12
#